data_f3c6df5212b94a0f0306ef6e101a34d1
#
_entry.id   f3c6df5212b94a0f0306ef6e101a34d1
#
_cell.length_a   1.000
_cell.length_b   1.000
_cell.length_c   1.000
_cell.angle_alpha   90.00
_cell.angle_beta   90.00
_cell.angle_gamma   90.00
#
_symmetry.space_group_name_H-M   'P 1'
#
loop_
_entity.id
_entity.type
_entity.pdbx_description
1 polymer ?
#
loop_
_entity_poly.entity_id
_entity_poly.type
_entity_poly.pdbx_seq_one_letter_code
_entity_poly.pdbx_strand_id
1 'polypeptide(L)'
;MQFDFLIIGGGVVGMAVAYGLLRRGQKVIMLDEGDDVLRASRGNAGLTWVQGKGVGMPRYAELSLQSSDAWPFFASELSERSGVPLEYSRQGGIDICFDVQEAEARVANYRKLQASSPYLARYFQWEYLDRQALLTHLPGLGESIHGGTWSPHDGHCNPLLLLRALLTASLKMGLSYHPGCSVQHLEPNRAGFTANTLGGNFSAERIIVAAGLGAKHLSPMLGLNGDVFPLRGQILVTEKMPLISQLPTPQIRQTDNGSYLIGDAHEHAGLNRDATTNIMAELAARGVRIYPHLKNAKIVRAWGALRVMTPDGFPLYESSKAYPGAYNINCHSGISLAAFHAEELAQALLHDRLSYEFSEFSSARFSKIN
;
A
#
# COMPACT_ATOMS: atom_id res chain seq x y z
N MET A 1 -30.28 -9.28 -9.38
CA MET A 1 -29.20 -9.02 -10.37
C MET A 1 -28.01 -9.89 -9.95
N GLN A 2 -27.45 -10.70 -10.83
CA GLN A 2 -26.31 -11.55 -10.51
C GLN A 2 -25.02 -10.73 -10.63
N PHE A 3 -24.15 -10.79 -9.62
CA PHE A 3 -22.83 -10.15 -9.63
C PHE A 3 -21.76 -11.17 -10.05
N ASP A 4 -20.76 -10.70 -10.79
CA ASP A 4 -19.64 -11.53 -11.21
C ASP A 4 -18.62 -11.66 -10.06
N PHE A 5 -18.41 -10.56 -9.31
CA PHE A 5 -17.47 -10.53 -8.18
C PHE A 5 -18.08 -9.91 -6.93
N LEU A 6 -17.85 -10.57 -5.78
CA LEU A 6 -18.06 -10.04 -4.43
C LEU A 6 -16.71 -9.75 -3.81
N ILE A 7 -16.47 -8.49 -3.43
CA ILE A 7 -15.22 -8.06 -2.80
C ILE A 7 -15.49 -7.72 -1.33
N ILE A 8 -14.71 -8.32 -0.43
CA ILE A 8 -14.78 -8.04 1.01
C ILE A 8 -13.63 -7.13 1.38
N GLY A 9 -13.94 -5.90 1.73
CA GLY A 9 -12.99 -4.84 2.14
C GLY A 9 -12.85 -3.71 1.13
N GLY A 10 -13.25 -2.51 1.54
CA GLY A 10 -13.19 -1.25 0.80
C GLY A 10 -11.90 -0.44 1.03
N GLY A 11 -10.80 -1.12 1.43
CA GLY A 11 -9.47 -0.51 1.46
C GLY A 11 -8.92 -0.30 0.05
N VAL A 12 -7.72 0.33 -0.04
CA VAL A 12 -7.10 0.64 -1.34
C VAL A 12 -6.91 -0.59 -2.22
N VAL A 13 -6.59 -1.75 -1.64
CA VAL A 13 -6.40 -3.01 -2.39
C VAL A 13 -7.71 -3.45 -3.03
N GLY A 14 -8.77 -3.62 -2.22
CA GLY A 14 -10.09 -4.03 -2.72
C GLY A 14 -10.68 -3.02 -3.71
N MET A 15 -10.55 -1.72 -3.43
CA MET A 15 -11.04 -0.65 -4.32
C MET A 15 -10.28 -0.61 -5.65
N ALA A 16 -8.95 -0.79 -5.67
CA ALA A 16 -8.17 -0.83 -6.90
C ALA A 16 -8.56 -2.04 -7.77
N VAL A 17 -8.71 -3.22 -7.16
CA VAL A 17 -9.18 -4.43 -7.85
C VAL A 17 -10.61 -4.22 -8.39
N ALA A 18 -11.53 -3.67 -7.57
CA ALA A 18 -12.90 -3.37 -8.02
C ALA A 18 -12.91 -2.43 -9.22
N TYR A 19 -12.13 -1.33 -9.16
CA TYR A 19 -11.99 -0.39 -10.26
C TYR A 19 -11.50 -1.08 -11.54
N GLY A 20 -10.48 -1.93 -11.42
CA GLY A 20 -9.94 -2.69 -12.56
C GLY A 20 -10.94 -3.67 -13.18
N LEU A 21 -11.74 -4.37 -12.36
CA LEU A 21 -12.78 -5.29 -12.81
C LEU A 21 -13.96 -4.54 -13.48
N LEU A 22 -14.41 -3.43 -12.88
CA LEU A 22 -15.47 -2.58 -13.43
C LEU A 22 -15.09 -1.99 -14.79
N ARG A 23 -13.83 -1.55 -14.95
CA ARG A 23 -13.31 -1.09 -16.25
C ARG A 23 -13.38 -2.16 -17.35
N ARG A 24 -13.40 -3.43 -16.95
CA ARG A 24 -13.50 -4.60 -17.84
C ARG A 24 -14.93 -5.13 -17.96
N GLY A 25 -15.92 -4.30 -17.57
CA GLY A 25 -17.35 -4.59 -17.73
C GLY A 25 -17.92 -5.59 -16.73
N GLN A 26 -17.18 -5.93 -15.65
CA GLN A 26 -17.67 -6.86 -14.64
C GLN A 26 -18.67 -6.17 -13.69
N LYS A 27 -19.65 -6.92 -13.22
CA LYS A 27 -20.59 -6.48 -12.18
C LYS A 27 -20.01 -6.79 -10.81
N VAL A 28 -19.66 -5.75 -10.08
CA VAL A 28 -18.98 -5.88 -8.79
C VAL A 28 -19.87 -5.39 -7.66
N ILE A 29 -19.96 -6.19 -6.61
CA ILE A 29 -20.50 -5.81 -5.31
C ILE A 29 -19.38 -5.81 -4.28
N MET A 30 -19.36 -4.81 -3.40
CA MET A 30 -18.35 -4.65 -2.37
C MET A 30 -18.99 -4.42 -1.01
N LEU A 31 -18.53 -5.19 -0.01
CA LEU A 31 -18.92 -5.06 1.38
C LEU A 31 -17.74 -4.54 2.19
N ASP A 32 -17.98 -3.51 3.00
CA ASP A 32 -16.99 -2.98 3.93
C ASP A 32 -17.61 -2.74 5.30
N GLU A 33 -16.88 -3.11 6.37
CA GLU A 33 -17.41 -3.00 7.74
C GLU A 33 -17.55 -1.55 8.25
N GLY A 34 -17.02 -0.57 7.49
CA GLY A 34 -17.13 0.85 7.82
C GLY A 34 -15.80 1.47 8.27
N ASP A 35 -15.86 2.74 8.63
CA ASP A 35 -14.69 3.62 8.75
C ASP A 35 -14.59 4.35 10.10
N ASP A 36 -14.99 3.72 11.17
CA ASP A 36 -14.95 4.30 12.52
C ASP A 36 -13.52 4.62 12.99
N VAL A 37 -12.52 4.09 12.31
CA VAL A 37 -11.11 4.19 12.70
C VAL A 37 -10.19 4.38 11.49
N LEU A 38 -9.00 4.96 11.73
CA LEU A 38 -7.94 5.05 10.73
C LEU A 38 -7.34 3.67 10.46
N ARG A 39 -7.71 3.06 9.34
CA ARG A 39 -7.16 1.81 8.85
C ARG A 39 -5.91 2.05 8.02
N ALA A 40 -5.19 0.97 7.65
CA ALA A 40 -3.95 1.03 6.88
C ALA A 40 -4.04 1.96 5.66
N SER A 41 -5.12 1.89 4.88
CA SER A 41 -5.30 2.71 3.68
C SER A 41 -5.51 4.20 3.95
N ARG A 42 -5.98 4.59 5.13
CA ARG A 42 -6.23 5.98 5.52
C ARG A 42 -5.15 6.56 6.41
N GLY A 43 -4.44 5.69 7.13
CA GLY A 43 -3.44 6.10 8.11
C GLY A 43 -2.00 6.08 7.59
N ASN A 44 -1.76 5.91 6.28
CA ASN A 44 -0.42 5.86 5.71
C ASN A 44 0.05 7.22 5.16
N ALA A 45 1.36 7.31 4.87
CA ALA A 45 1.98 8.54 4.37
C ALA A 45 1.77 8.80 2.85
N GLY A 46 1.18 7.85 2.10
CA GLY A 46 0.88 8.01 0.69
C GLY A 46 2.07 7.81 -0.26
N LEU A 47 3.08 7.04 0.14
CA LEU A 47 4.24 6.77 -0.71
C LEU A 47 3.90 5.77 -1.82
N THR A 48 4.27 6.11 -3.05
CA THR A 48 4.38 5.19 -4.18
C THR A 48 5.85 4.81 -4.30
N TRP A 49 6.25 3.70 -3.66
CA TRP A 49 7.64 3.46 -3.33
C TRP A 49 8.16 2.14 -3.90
N VAL A 50 9.35 2.17 -4.50
CA VAL A 50 10.04 1.02 -5.12
C VAL A 50 11.32 0.66 -4.37
N GLN A 51 12.10 1.64 -3.95
CA GLN A 51 13.37 1.43 -3.25
C GLN A 51 13.21 0.47 -2.07
N GLY A 52 14.13 -0.50 -1.94
CA GLY A 52 14.12 -1.48 -0.86
C GLY A 52 13.05 -2.58 -0.95
N LYS A 53 12.13 -2.50 -1.92
CA LYS A 53 11.13 -3.54 -2.12
C LYS A 53 11.72 -4.78 -2.77
N GLY A 54 11.30 -5.95 -2.31
CA GLY A 54 11.65 -7.23 -2.93
C GLY A 54 13.08 -7.72 -2.68
N VAL A 55 13.78 -7.16 -1.68
CA VAL A 55 15.02 -7.79 -1.19
C VAL A 55 14.67 -9.16 -0.62
N GLY A 56 15.16 -10.23 -1.25
CA GLY A 56 14.76 -11.62 -0.94
C GLY A 56 13.61 -12.18 -1.79
N MET A 57 12.88 -11.34 -2.52
CA MET A 57 11.84 -11.74 -3.48
C MET A 57 11.89 -10.82 -4.73
N PRO A 58 12.79 -11.08 -5.69
CA PRO A 58 12.97 -10.21 -6.88
C PRO A 58 11.68 -9.93 -7.64
N ARG A 59 10.79 -10.92 -7.73
CA ARG A 59 9.49 -10.75 -8.38
C ARG A 59 8.64 -9.64 -7.75
N TYR A 60 8.73 -9.43 -6.44
CA TYR A 60 8.04 -8.32 -5.78
C TYR A 60 8.65 -6.95 -6.14
N ALA A 61 9.97 -6.87 -6.32
CA ALA A 61 10.62 -5.66 -6.83
C ALA A 61 10.16 -5.36 -8.26
N GLU A 62 10.10 -6.38 -9.13
CA GLU A 62 9.60 -6.24 -10.50
C GLU A 62 8.16 -5.73 -10.53
N LEU A 63 7.24 -6.31 -9.74
CA LEU A 63 5.86 -5.83 -9.65
C LEU A 63 5.77 -4.40 -9.13
N SER A 64 6.61 -4.05 -8.15
CA SER A 64 6.64 -2.68 -7.60
C SER A 64 7.08 -1.67 -8.64
N LEU A 65 8.07 -2.04 -9.47
CA LEU A 65 8.56 -1.22 -10.56
C LEU A 65 7.51 -1.08 -11.67
N GLN A 66 6.89 -2.19 -12.11
CA GLN A 66 5.80 -2.18 -13.08
C GLN A 66 4.63 -1.33 -12.61
N SER A 67 4.25 -1.44 -11.33
CA SER A 67 3.22 -0.59 -10.74
C SER A 67 3.60 0.89 -10.78
N SER A 68 4.86 1.21 -10.43
CA SER A 68 5.36 2.59 -10.50
C SER A 68 5.29 3.14 -11.92
N ASP A 69 5.61 2.34 -12.93
CA ASP A 69 5.54 2.76 -14.33
C ASP A 69 4.10 2.94 -14.83
N ALA A 70 3.16 2.17 -14.29
CA ALA A 70 1.73 2.31 -14.60
C ALA A 70 1.06 3.50 -13.87
N TRP A 71 1.61 3.95 -12.74
CA TRP A 71 1.02 4.97 -11.88
C TRP A 71 0.68 6.30 -12.59
N PRO A 72 1.52 6.88 -13.47
CA PRO A 72 1.19 8.14 -14.15
C PRO A 72 -0.10 8.05 -14.96
N PHE A 73 -0.27 6.99 -15.74
CA PHE A 73 -1.49 6.76 -16.50
C PHE A 73 -2.69 6.48 -15.59
N PHE A 74 -2.52 5.59 -14.62
CA PHE A 74 -3.54 5.26 -13.63
C PHE A 74 -4.04 6.50 -12.88
N ALA A 75 -3.14 7.37 -12.42
CA ALA A 75 -3.49 8.59 -11.70
C ALA A 75 -4.25 9.59 -12.58
N SER A 76 -3.83 9.76 -13.83
CA SER A 76 -4.49 10.65 -14.80
C SER A 76 -5.90 10.17 -15.12
N GLU A 77 -6.05 8.89 -15.50
CA GLU A 77 -7.34 8.29 -15.82
C GLU A 77 -8.30 8.31 -14.63
N LEU A 78 -7.80 7.94 -13.45
CA LEU A 78 -8.62 7.92 -12.25
C LEU A 78 -9.09 9.33 -11.84
N SER A 79 -8.22 10.34 -11.97
CA SER A 79 -8.59 11.74 -11.71
C SER A 79 -9.63 12.23 -12.68
N GLU A 80 -9.50 11.93 -13.98
CA GLU A 80 -10.48 12.29 -15.01
C GLU A 80 -11.86 11.64 -14.74
N ARG A 81 -11.88 10.32 -14.52
CA ARG A 81 -13.13 9.58 -14.27
C ARG A 81 -13.82 9.99 -12.98
N SER A 82 -13.06 10.21 -11.92
CA SER A 82 -13.63 10.57 -10.62
C SER A 82 -13.98 12.04 -10.51
N GLY A 83 -13.20 12.92 -11.13
CA GLY A 83 -13.20 14.37 -10.90
C GLY A 83 -12.45 14.74 -9.60
N VAL A 84 -11.63 13.84 -9.05
CA VAL A 84 -10.88 14.06 -7.80
C VAL A 84 -9.38 14.07 -8.12
N PRO A 85 -8.65 15.18 -7.86
CA PRO A 85 -7.20 15.22 -8.03
C PRO A 85 -6.52 14.35 -6.98
N LEU A 86 -5.49 13.59 -7.37
CA LEU A 86 -4.81 12.65 -6.46
C LEU A 86 -3.63 13.25 -5.71
N GLU A 87 -3.23 14.50 -6.05
CA GLU A 87 -1.95 15.07 -5.58
C GLU A 87 -0.80 14.07 -5.80
N TYR A 88 -0.80 13.43 -6.97
CA TYR A 88 0.22 12.45 -7.35
C TYR A 88 1.42 13.14 -7.96
N SER A 89 2.60 12.79 -7.44
CA SER A 89 3.89 13.24 -7.98
C SER A 89 4.86 12.07 -8.05
N ARG A 90 5.57 11.94 -9.19
CA ARG A 90 6.67 10.99 -9.40
C ARG A 90 7.88 11.74 -9.92
N GLN A 91 8.50 12.50 -9.06
CA GLN A 91 9.75 13.23 -9.34
C GLN A 91 10.99 12.50 -8.79
N GLY A 92 10.80 11.28 -8.32
CA GLY A 92 11.74 10.49 -7.56
C GLY A 92 11.47 10.57 -6.06
N GLY A 93 12.27 9.80 -5.31
CA GLY A 93 12.25 9.78 -3.86
C GLY A 93 13.64 9.52 -3.30
N ILE A 94 13.87 9.91 -2.07
CA ILE A 94 15.16 9.77 -1.40
C ILE A 94 14.98 8.95 -0.13
N ASP A 95 15.74 7.86 0.00
CA ASP A 95 15.83 7.10 1.23
C ASP A 95 17.10 7.52 1.98
N ILE A 96 16.90 8.28 3.07
CA ILE A 96 17.98 8.92 3.85
C ILE A 96 18.78 7.87 4.61
N CYS A 97 20.11 8.03 4.64
CA CYS A 97 21.03 7.27 5.46
C CYS A 97 21.60 8.17 6.57
N PHE A 98 21.45 7.73 7.82
CA PHE A 98 21.88 8.50 8.98
C PHE A 98 23.37 8.30 9.32
N ASP A 99 23.96 7.20 8.85
CA ASP A 99 25.38 6.88 9.04
C ASP A 99 25.95 6.10 7.84
N VAL A 100 27.26 5.85 7.88
CA VAL A 100 27.99 5.15 6.83
C VAL A 100 27.58 3.68 6.70
N GLN A 101 27.30 3.01 7.82
CA GLN A 101 26.91 1.59 7.83
C GLN A 101 25.55 1.39 7.13
N GLU A 102 24.59 2.28 7.41
CA GLU A 102 23.30 2.29 6.70
C GLU A 102 23.49 2.49 5.19
N ALA A 103 24.34 3.43 4.79
CA ALA A 103 24.61 3.72 3.38
C ALA A 103 25.25 2.52 2.67
N GLU A 104 26.28 1.91 3.25
CA GLU A 104 26.97 0.75 2.69
C GLU A 104 26.03 -0.46 2.57
N ALA A 105 25.27 -0.76 3.63
CA ALA A 105 24.31 -1.86 3.62
C ALA A 105 23.22 -1.66 2.56
N ARG A 106 22.72 -0.44 2.40
CA ARG A 106 21.68 -0.12 1.40
C ARG A 106 22.21 -0.25 -0.01
N VAL A 107 23.38 0.30 -0.30
CA VAL A 107 24.04 0.16 -1.60
C VAL A 107 24.29 -1.31 -1.95
N ALA A 108 24.79 -2.11 -0.99
CA ALA A 108 24.99 -3.55 -1.19
C ALA A 108 23.70 -4.29 -1.49
N ASN A 109 22.62 -3.99 -0.75
CA ASN A 109 21.29 -4.59 -0.96
C ASN A 109 20.71 -4.24 -2.34
N TYR A 110 20.85 -2.99 -2.79
CA TYR A 110 20.31 -2.58 -4.10
C TYR A 110 21.11 -3.16 -5.25
N ARG A 111 22.45 -3.26 -5.13
CA ARG A 111 23.29 -3.97 -6.12
C ARG A 111 22.91 -5.45 -6.21
N LYS A 112 22.70 -6.11 -5.06
CA LYS A 112 22.24 -7.50 -5.01
C LYS A 112 20.86 -7.67 -5.64
N LEU A 113 19.93 -6.78 -5.32
CA LEU A 113 18.58 -6.77 -5.88
C LEU A 113 18.64 -6.58 -7.41
N GLN A 114 19.39 -5.59 -7.89
CA GLN A 114 19.54 -5.31 -9.31
C GLN A 114 20.14 -6.50 -10.07
N ALA A 115 21.10 -7.20 -9.48
CA ALA A 115 21.73 -8.39 -10.05
C ALA A 115 20.85 -9.66 -10.00
N SER A 116 19.73 -9.64 -9.24
CA SER A 116 18.90 -10.83 -9.01
C SER A 116 17.95 -11.17 -10.18
N SER A 117 17.76 -10.26 -11.14
CA SER A 117 16.87 -10.45 -12.28
C SER A 117 17.34 -9.61 -13.47
N PRO A 118 17.29 -10.13 -14.72
CA PRO A 118 17.58 -9.36 -15.93
C PRO A 118 16.67 -8.13 -16.08
N TYR A 119 15.42 -8.23 -15.62
CA TYR A 119 14.48 -7.10 -15.63
C TYR A 119 14.95 -5.99 -14.69
N LEU A 120 15.29 -6.32 -13.46
CA LEU A 120 15.79 -5.35 -12.48
C LEU A 120 17.15 -4.77 -12.89
N ALA A 121 18.04 -5.57 -13.45
CA ALA A 121 19.33 -5.10 -13.98
C ALA A 121 19.15 -4.01 -15.05
N ARG A 122 18.10 -4.11 -15.85
CA ARG A 122 17.80 -3.18 -16.95
C ARG A 122 17.00 -1.96 -16.52
N TYR A 123 16.01 -2.13 -15.65
CA TYR A 123 15.00 -1.11 -15.41
C TYR A 123 15.01 -0.50 -14.01
N PHE A 124 15.57 -1.15 -12.99
CA PHE A 124 15.67 -0.58 -11.65
C PHE A 124 16.80 0.43 -11.59
N GLN A 125 16.44 1.71 -11.59
CA GLN A 125 17.37 2.83 -11.54
C GLN A 125 17.43 3.42 -10.13
N TRP A 126 18.64 3.61 -9.65
CA TRP A 126 18.92 4.25 -8.38
C TRP A 126 20.36 4.76 -8.36
N GLU A 127 20.64 5.75 -7.53
CA GLU A 127 21.99 6.24 -7.28
C GLU A 127 22.19 6.56 -5.80
N TYR A 128 23.42 6.44 -5.33
CA TYR A 128 23.81 6.92 -4.02
C TYR A 128 24.22 8.39 -4.13
N LEU A 129 23.64 9.22 -3.25
CA LEU A 129 23.93 10.63 -3.11
C LEU A 129 24.68 10.84 -1.79
N ASP A 130 25.86 11.40 -1.86
CA ASP A 130 26.54 11.90 -0.67
C ASP A 130 25.79 13.11 -0.08
N ARG A 131 26.23 13.59 1.07
CA ARG A 131 25.58 14.73 1.72
C ARG A 131 25.53 15.98 0.83
N GLN A 132 26.58 16.27 0.07
CA GLN A 132 26.63 17.46 -0.78
C GLN A 132 25.62 17.37 -1.93
N ALA A 133 25.55 16.24 -2.58
CA ALA A 133 24.55 15.97 -3.60
C ALA A 133 23.12 15.99 -3.03
N LEU A 134 22.90 15.44 -1.81
CA LEU A 134 21.58 15.51 -1.16
C LEU A 134 21.09 16.93 -0.92
N LEU A 135 21.97 17.86 -0.55
CA LEU A 135 21.57 19.26 -0.30
C LEU A 135 21.00 19.97 -1.51
N THR A 136 21.31 19.50 -2.73
CA THR A 136 20.70 20.05 -3.96
C THR A 136 19.25 19.58 -4.14
N HIS A 137 18.89 18.41 -3.60
CA HIS A 137 17.55 17.84 -3.68
C HIS A 137 16.71 18.14 -2.44
N LEU A 138 17.35 18.18 -1.27
CA LEU A 138 16.72 18.38 0.04
C LEU A 138 17.37 19.59 0.75
N PRO A 139 17.04 20.83 0.35
CA PRO A 139 17.61 22.02 0.97
C PRO A 139 17.21 22.12 2.44
N GLY A 140 18.15 22.55 3.30
CA GLY A 140 17.94 22.67 4.73
C GLY A 140 18.09 21.37 5.51
N LEU A 141 18.67 20.33 4.90
CA LEU A 141 18.95 19.04 5.52
C LEU A 141 19.91 19.17 6.71
N GLY A 142 19.62 18.48 7.82
CA GLY A 142 20.40 18.49 9.04
C GLY A 142 21.85 17.98 8.86
N GLU A 143 22.79 18.48 9.69
CA GLU A 143 24.21 18.16 9.54
C GLU A 143 24.57 16.69 9.81
N SER A 144 23.76 16.00 10.62
CA SER A 144 23.99 14.59 11.00
C SER A 144 23.52 13.58 9.93
N ILE A 145 23.05 14.01 8.77
CA ILE A 145 22.66 13.11 7.68
C ILE A 145 23.91 12.79 6.87
N HIS A 146 24.19 11.49 6.70
CA HIS A 146 25.38 11.01 6.00
C HIS A 146 25.22 11.04 4.48
N GLY A 147 24.09 10.55 3.96
CA GLY A 147 23.81 10.43 2.55
C GLY A 147 22.41 9.89 2.31
N GLY A 148 22.16 9.34 1.14
CA GLY A 148 20.91 8.69 0.81
C GLY A 148 20.94 8.02 -0.55
N THR A 149 19.90 7.28 -0.87
CA THR A 149 19.70 6.76 -2.23
C THR A 149 18.53 7.46 -2.88
N TRP A 150 18.70 7.89 -4.11
CA TRP A 150 17.63 8.45 -4.95
C TRP A 150 17.20 7.43 -5.99
N SER A 151 15.90 7.40 -6.30
CA SER A 151 15.36 6.63 -7.41
C SER A 151 14.27 7.42 -8.14
N PRO A 152 14.25 7.44 -9.49
CA PRO A 152 13.22 8.12 -10.28
C PRO A 152 11.86 7.39 -10.23
N HIS A 153 11.83 6.16 -9.72
CA HIS A 153 10.63 5.34 -9.65
C HIS A 153 9.73 5.66 -8.47
N ASP A 154 10.25 6.38 -7.49
CA ASP A 154 9.52 6.72 -6.27
C ASP A 154 8.72 8.02 -6.41
N GLY A 155 7.70 8.12 -5.61
CA GLY A 155 6.81 9.26 -5.60
C GLY A 155 5.84 9.21 -4.43
N HIS A 156 4.78 10.00 -4.52
CA HIS A 156 3.72 10.00 -3.52
C HIS A 156 2.37 10.41 -4.12
N CYS A 157 1.31 10.13 -3.40
CA CYS A 157 -0.02 10.66 -3.64
C CYS A 157 -0.69 11.01 -2.30
N ASN A 158 -1.84 11.65 -2.36
CA ASN A 158 -2.69 11.78 -1.19
C ASN A 158 -3.56 10.52 -1.04
N PRO A 159 -3.34 9.68 -0.01
CA PRO A 159 -4.04 8.40 0.13
C PRO A 159 -5.55 8.55 0.34
N LEU A 160 -6.00 9.64 0.96
CA LEU A 160 -7.41 9.91 1.16
C LEU A 160 -8.11 10.31 -0.14
N LEU A 161 -7.43 11.12 -0.96
CA LEU A 161 -7.92 11.48 -2.29
C LEU A 161 -7.91 10.28 -3.23
N LEU A 162 -6.90 9.41 -3.14
CA LEU A 162 -6.86 8.14 -3.90
C LEU A 162 -8.08 7.26 -3.57
N LEU A 163 -8.36 7.02 -2.29
CA LEU A 163 -9.54 6.23 -1.88
C LEU A 163 -10.84 6.87 -2.34
N ARG A 164 -10.98 8.19 -2.20
CA ARG A 164 -12.14 8.93 -2.67
C ARG A 164 -12.31 8.82 -4.18
N ALA A 165 -11.22 8.94 -4.94
CA ALA A 165 -11.24 8.85 -6.39
C ALA A 165 -11.64 7.43 -6.85
N LEU A 166 -11.03 6.39 -6.25
CA LEU A 166 -11.37 5.00 -6.53
C LEU A 166 -12.85 4.71 -6.27
N LEU A 167 -13.37 5.13 -5.11
CA LEU A 167 -14.78 4.94 -4.79
C LEU A 167 -15.69 5.71 -5.76
N THR A 168 -15.40 6.99 -6.00
CA THR A 168 -16.23 7.85 -6.87
C THR A 168 -16.26 7.31 -8.31
N ALA A 169 -15.10 6.94 -8.87
CA ALA A 169 -15.02 6.38 -10.21
C ALA A 169 -15.74 5.02 -10.30
N SER A 170 -15.56 4.16 -9.29
CA SER A 170 -16.22 2.84 -9.25
C SER A 170 -17.73 2.96 -9.15
N LEU A 171 -18.26 3.87 -8.33
CA LEU A 171 -19.69 4.12 -8.23
C LEU A 171 -20.29 4.61 -9.58
N LYS A 172 -19.59 5.51 -10.28
CA LYS A 172 -19.99 5.97 -11.62
C LYS A 172 -20.02 4.82 -12.65
N MET A 173 -19.21 3.77 -12.45
CA MET A 173 -19.17 2.58 -13.29
C MET A 173 -20.12 1.46 -12.83
N GLY A 174 -20.94 1.70 -11.80
CA GLY A 174 -21.96 0.77 -11.34
C GLY A 174 -21.53 -0.18 -10.20
N LEU A 175 -20.49 0.18 -9.42
CA LEU A 175 -20.17 -0.55 -8.19
C LEU A 175 -21.37 -0.55 -7.23
N SER A 176 -21.79 -1.74 -6.78
CA SER A 176 -22.72 -1.87 -5.65
C SER A 176 -21.93 -1.85 -4.34
N TYR A 177 -21.80 -0.68 -3.72
CA TYR A 177 -21.01 -0.49 -2.51
C TYR A 177 -21.89 -0.47 -1.26
N HIS A 178 -21.56 -1.31 -0.27
CA HIS A 178 -22.28 -1.46 0.98
C HIS A 178 -21.34 -1.15 2.18
N PRO A 179 -21.26 0.12 2.63
CA PRO A 179 -20.52 0.49 3.83
C PRO A 179 -21.28 0.08 5.09
N GLY A 180 -20.56 -0.10 6.21
CA GLY A 180 -21.15 -0.54 7.48
C GLY A 180 -21.64 -1.99 7.45
N CYS A 181 -21.18 -2.77 6.48
CA CYS A 181 -21.62 -4.14 6.23
C CYS A 181 -20.51 -5.13 6.61
N SER A 182 -20.40 -5.42 7.92
CA SER A 182 -19.40 -6.37 8.43
C SER A 182 -19.79 -7.81 8.09
N VAL A 183 -18.90 -8.50 7.39
CA VAL A 183 -19.09 -9.91 7.01
C VAL A 183 -18.72 -10.80 8.20
N GLN A 184 -19.65 -11.71 8.55
CA GLN A 184 -19.49 -12.64 9.66
C GLN A 184 -19.10 -14.03 9.17
N HIS A 185 -19.61 -14.44 8.02
CA HIS A 185 -19.39 -15.78 7.49
C HIS A 185 -19.34 -15.75 5.96
N LEU A 186 -18.50 -16.63 5.40
CA LEU A 186 -18.36 -16.84 3.97
C LEU A 186 -18.58 -18.31 3.66
N GLU A 187 -19.38 -18.60 2.67
CA GLU A 187 -19.67 -19.98 2.26
C GLU A 187 -19.80 -20.12 0.74
N PRO A 188 -19.35 -21.24 0.17
CA PRO A 188 -19.65 -21.59 -1.21
C PRO A 188 -21.14 -21.98 -1.34
N ASN A 189 -21.72 -21.70 -2.50
CA ASN A 189 -23.05 -22.12 -2.87
C ASN A 189 -23.05 -22.70 -4.29
N ARG A 190 -24.23 -23.14 -4.81
CA ARG A 190 -24.33 -23.75 -6.15
C ARG A 190 -24.00 -22.79 -7.29
N ALA A 191 -24.12 -21.47 -7.08
CA ALA A 191 -23.94 -20.44 -8.10
C ALA A 191 -22.66 -19.59 -7.87
N GLY A 192 -21.83 -19.96 -6.90
CA GLY A 192 -20.62 -19.22 -6.52
C GLY A 192 -20.47 -19.15 -5.00
N PHE A 193 -20.57 -17.95 -4.43
CA PHE A 193 -20.28 -17.66 -3.01
C PHE A 193 -21.34 -16.76 -2.39
N THR A 194 -21.54 -16.93 -1.08
CA THR A 194 -22.38 -16.06 -0.25
C THR A 194 -21.57 -15.49 0.89
N ALA A 195 -21.72 -14.18 1.14
CA ALA A 195 -21.28 -13.51 2.35
C ALA A 195 -22.49 -13.19 3.22
N ASN A 196 -22.44 -13.65 4.48
CA ASN A 196 -23.48 -13.45 5.46
C ASN A 196 -23.10 -12.28 6.36
N THR A 197 -24.02 -11.32 6.51
CA THR A 197 -23.86 -10.13 7.35
C THR A 197 -25.08 -9.94 8.24
N LEU A 198 -24.99 -9.06 9.23
CA LEU A 198 -26.16 -8.71 10.03
C LEU A 198 -27.29 -8.03 9.23
N GLY A 199 -26.93 -7.39 8.11
CA GLY A 199 -27.88 -6.68 7.23
C GLY A 199 -28.46 -7.52 6.09
N GLY A 200 -28.09 -8.82 5.99
CA GLY A 200 -28.54 -9.72 4.93
C GLY A 200 -27.40 -10.48 4.27
N ASN A 201 -27.75 -11.25 3.24
CA ASN A 201 -26.83 -12.09 2.50
C ASN A 201 -26.58 -11.54 1.11
N PHE A 202 -25.31 -11.57 0.68
CA PHE A 202 -24.87 -11.09 -0.62
C PHE A 202 -24.16 -12.22 -1.37
N SER A 203 -24.44 -12.37 -2.66
CA SER A 203 -23.89 -13.47 -3.45
C SER A 203 -23.31 -12.99 -4.77
N ALA A 204 -22.25 -13.68 -5.24
CA ALA A 204 -21.65 -13.51 -6.55
C ALA A 204 -21.02 -14.82 -7.05
N GLU A 205 -20.65 -14.87 -8.33
CA GLU A 205 -20.00 -16.04 -8.92
C GLU A 205 -18.59 -16.27 -8.32
N ARG A 206 -17.85 -15.18 -8.05
CA ARG A 206 -16.49 -15.21 -7.49
C ARG A 206 -16.40 -14.30 -6.28
N ILE A 207 -15.45 -14.62 -5.38
CA ILE A 207 -15.25 -13.85 -4.16
C ILE A 207 -13.79 -13.49 -3.96
N ILE A 208 -13.54 -12.25 -3.53
CA ILE A 208 -12.21 -11.72 -3.25
C ILE A 208 -12.19 -11.22 -1.81
N VAL A 209 -11.37 -11.85 -0.97
CA VAL A 209 -11.08 -11.39 0.39
C VAL A 209 -9.93 -10.39 0.34
N ALA A 210 -10.23 -9.10 0.42
CA ALA A 210 -9.30 -7.98 0.50
C ALA A 210 -9.45 -7.21 1.83
N ALA A 211 -9.80 -7.98 2.88
CA ALA A 211 -10.25 -7.48 4.18
C ALA A 211 -9.11 -7.03 5.12
N GLY A 212 -7.87 -6.92 4.63
CA GLY A 212 -6.73 -6.55 5.46
C GLY A 212 -6.57 -7.50 6.65
N LEU A 213 -6.54 -6.99 7.89
CA LEU A 213 -6.42 -7.85 9.09
C LEU A 213 -7.62 -8.79 9.28
N GLY A 214 -8.80 -8.46 8.74
CA GLY A 214 -9.97 -9.33 8.74
C GLY A 214 -9.80 -10.61 7.93
N ALA A 215 -8.85 -10.66 7.00
CA ALA A 215 -8.53 -11.87 6.24
C ALA A 215 -8.12 -13.04 7.15
N LYS A 216 -7.54 -12.76 8.33
CA LYS A 216 -7.19 -13.79 9.31
C LYS A 216 -8.37 -14.70 9.70
N HIS A 217 -9.56 -14.12 9.76
CA HIS A 217 -10.78 -14.85 10.12
C HIS A 217 -11.60 -15.30 8.92
N LEU A 218 -11.63 -14.52 7.85
CA LEU A 218 -12.47 -14.76 6.70
C LEU A 218 -11.86 -15.74 5.68
N SER A 219 -10.56 -15.62 5.41
CA SER A 219 -9.90 -16.45 4.38
C SER A 219 -9.97 -17.96 4.65
N PRO A 220 -9.79 -18.45 5.90
CA PRO A 220 -9.89 -19.89 6.21
C PRO A 220 -11.23 -20.51 5.89
N MET A 221 -12.33 -19.73 5.93
CA MET A 221 -13.68 -20.22 5.58
C MET A 221 -13.79 -20.65 4.11
N LEU A 222 -12.87 -20.15 3.27
CA LEU A 222 -12.81 -20.47 1.85
C LEU A 222 -11.58 -21.31 1.49
N GLY A 223 -10.96 -21.98 2.46
CA GLY A 223 -9.76 -22.78 2.23
C GLY A 223 -8.55 -21.98 1.77
N LEU A 224 -8.49 -20.69 2.14
CA LEU A 224 -7.40 -19.76 1.85
C LEU A 224 -6.59 -19.48 3.11
N ASN A 225 -5.33 -19.11 2.96
CA ASN A 225 -4.49 -18.73 4.09
C ASN A 225 -4.85 -17.30 4.56
N GLY A 226 -4.99 -17.11 5.86
CA GLY A 226 -5.27 -15.84 6.50
C GLY A 226 -4.11 -15.30 7.36
N ASP A 227 -2.87 -15.79 7.17
CA ASP A 227 -1.71 -15.40 7.98
C ASP A 227 -1.30 -13.95 7.73
N VAL A 228 -1.98 -13.07 8.43
CA VAL A 228 -1.67 -11.64 8.51
C VAL A 228 -1.64 -11.19 9.96
N PHE A 229 -0.79 -10.22 10.25
CA PHE A 229 -0.68 -9.64 11.58
C PHE A 229 -0.53 -8.11 11.53
N PRO A 230 -0.93 -7.42 12.60
CA PRO A 230 -0.81 -5.97 12.68
C PRO A 230 0.62 -5.54 13.04
N LEU A 231 1.12 -4.51 12.37
CA LEU A 231 2.31 -3.76 12.76
C LEU A 231 1.95 -2.29 12.82
N ARG A 232 1.96 -1.70 14.04
CA ARG A 232 1.57 -0.31 14.22
C ARG A 232 2.65 0.63 13.66
N GLY A 233 2.22 1.61 12.87
CA GLY A 233 2.98 2.79 12.52
C GLY A 233 2.30 4.02 13.05
N GLN A 234 3.08 5.03 13.46
CA GLN A 234 2.55 6.32 13.91
C GLN A 234 3.01 7.42 12.97
N ILE A 235 2.19 8.44 12.81
CA ILE A 235 2.46 9.61 11.98
C ILE A 235 2.15 10.88 12.76
N LEU A 236 3.06 11.86 12.67
CA LEU A 236 2.85 13.24 13.12
C LEU A 236 2.58 14.12 11.89
N VAL A 237 1.71 15.12 12.07
CA VAL A 237 1.47 16.16 11.07
C VAL A 237 1.77 17.52 11.69
N THR A 238 2.60 18.29 10.99
CA THR A 238 2.91 19.67 11.39
C THR A 238 1.85 20.66 10.90
N GLU A 239 1.85 21.86 11.47
CA GLU A 239 1.22 23.01 10.85
C GLU A 239 1.75 23.22 9.41
N LYS A 240 1.04 24.04 8.63
CA LYS A 240 1.46 24.40 7.27
C LYS A 240 2.69 25.29 7.32
N MET A 241 3.67 24.95 6.50
CA MET A 241 4.95 25.64 6.38
C MET A 241 5.25 25.93 4.91
N PRO A 242 6.18 26.85 4.59
CA PRO A 242 6.63 27.05 3.22
C PRO A 242 7.07 25.77 2.56
N LEU A 243 6.77 25.59 1.28
CA LEU A 243 7.23 24.42 0.51
C LEU A 243 8.74 24.53 0.29
N ILE A 244 9.49 23.54 0.75
CA ILE A 244 10.95 23.48 0.65
C ILE A 244 11.38 22.33 -0.26
N SER A 245 10.75 21.15 -0.12
CA SER A 245 11.06 19.97 -0.94
C SER A 245 9.80 19.26 -1.37
N GLN A 246 9.77 18.83 -2.64
CA GLN A 246 8.71 18.01 -3.20
C GLN A 246 9.09 16.54 -3.26
N LEU A 247 10.35 16.18 -2.96
CA LEU A 247 10.79 14.80 -2.95
C LEU A 247 10.42 14.13 -1.63
N PRO A 248 9.68 13.02 -1.67
CA PRO A 248 9.36 12.26 -0.47
C PRO A 248 10.55 11.45 0.02
N THR A 249 10.56 11.20 1.33
CA THR A 249 11.39 10.17 1.96
C THR A 249 10.49 9.22 2.76
N PRO A 250 10.92 7.99 3.10
CA PRO A 250 10.14 7.12 3.96
C PRO A 250 9.86 7.73 5.33
N GLN A 251 10.78 8.52 5.86
CA GLN A 251 10.73 9.08 7.20
C GLN A 251 9.91 10.37 7.28
N ILE A 252 9.96 11.19 6.21
CA ILE A 252 9.31 12.49 6.19
C ILE A 252 8.97 12.92 4.76
N ARG A 253 7.79 13.47 4.57
CA ARG A 253 7.46 14.17 3.33
C ARG A 253 6.64 15.42 3.61
N GLN A 254 6.81 16.42 2.76
CA GLN A 254 5.96 17.60 2.76
C GLN A 254 4.75 17.35 1.84
N THR A 255 3.56 17.74 2.28
CA THR A 255 2.33 17.67 1.49
C THR A 255 2.19 18.93 0.63
N ASP A 256 1.37 18.88 -0.42
CA ASP A 256 1.15 20.01 -1.34
C ASP A 256 0.66 21.28 -0.61
N ASN A 257 0.02 21.12 0.53
CA ASN A 257 -0.45 22.26 1.35
C ASN A 257 0.58 22.76 2.38
N GLY A 258 1.79 22.18 2.39
CA GLY A 258 2.92 22.62 3.21
C GLY A 258 3.09 21.90 4.55
N SER A 259 2.18 21.04 4.99
CA SER A 259 2.37 20.27 6.23
C SER A 259 3.38 19.15 6.03
N TYR A 260 4.21 18.87 7.03
CA TYR A 260 5.05 17.68 7.03
C TYR A 260 4.32 16.49 7.67
N LEU A 261 4.39 15.35 7.00
CA LEU A 261 4.07 14.03 7.55
C LEU A 261 5.38 13.40 8.01
N ILE A 262 5.51 13.13 9.31
CA ILE A 262 6.70 12.52 9.91
C ILE A 262 6.29 11.14 10.41
N GLY A 263 6.93 10.08 9.91
CA GLY A 263 6.50 8.72 10.16
C GLY A 263 7.64 7.72 10.27
N ASP A 264 7.35 6.49 9.86
CA ASP A 264 8.23 5.33 9.84
C ASP A 264 8.54 4.77 11.24
N ALA A 265 7.50 4.63 12.07
CA ALA A 265 7.53 3.81 13.29
C ALA A 265 7.07 2.38 13.00
N HIS A 266 7.63 1.41 13.74
CA HIS A 266 7.32 -0.03 13.62
C HIS A 266 7.18 -0.64 15.01
N GLU A 267 5.93 -0.97 15.41
CA GLU A 267 5.65 -1.44 16.76
C GLU A 267 4.76 -2.68 16.75
N HIS A 268 5.14 -3.70 17.52
CA HIS A 268 4.32 -4.86 17.81
C HIS A 268 3.34 -4.53 18.95
N ALA A 269 2.29 -3.79 18.67
CA ALA A 269 1.30 -3.30 19.64
C ALA A 269 -0.05 -4.06 19.58
N GLY A 270 -0.08 -5.23 18.94
CA GLY A 270 -1.33 -5.95 18.70
C GLY A 270 -2.33 -5.09 17.92
N LEU A 271 -3.59 -5.07 18.31
CA LEU A 271 -4.64 -4.29 17.66
C LEU A 271 -4.75 -2.84 18.20
N ASN A 272 -3.85 -2.41 19.09
CA ASN A 272 -3.84 -1.04 19.60
C ASN A 272 -3.42 -0.06 18.50
N ARG A 273 -4.22 0.98 18.29
CA ARG A 273 -4.07 2.02 17.26
C ARG A 273 -3.75 3.40 17.82
N ASP A 274 -3.59 3.50 19.15
CA ASP A 274 -3.34 4.80 19.79
C ASP A 274 -1.96 5.34 19.41
N ALA A 275 -1.87 6.65 19.22
CA ALA A 275 -0.59 7.34 19.20
C ALA A 275 -0.05 7.43 20.64
N THR A 276 1.25 7.13 20.79
CA THR A 276 1.90 7.12 22.11
C THR A 276 2.93 8.23 22.22
N THR A 277 3.03 8.87 23.38
CA THR A 277 3.92 10.02 23.62
C THR A 277 5.38 9.70 23.30
N ASN A 278 5.84 8.50 23.66
CA ASN A 278 7.24 8.09 23.43
C ASN A 278 7.57 8.06 21.94
N ILE A 279 6.74 7.38 21.13
CA ILE A 279 6.97 7.30 19.68
C ILE A 279 6.78 8.67 19.02
N MET A 280 5.81 9.47 19.48
CA MET A 280 5.65 10.83 18.99
C MET A 280 6.92 11.67 19.24
N ALA A 281 7.55 11.54 20.41
CA ALA A 281 8.81 12.22 20.73
C ALA A 281 9.96 11.74 19.83
N GLU A 282 10.08 10.43 19.60
CA GLU A 282 11.07 9.85 18.69
C GLU A 282 10.90 10.34 17.25
N LEU A 283 9.66 10.34 16.72
CA LEU A 283 9.36 10.85 15.40
C LEU A 283 9.65 12.34 15.27
N ALA A 284 9.28 13.14 16.26
CA ALA A 284 9.58 14.57 16.30
C ALA A 284 11.09 14.83 16.31
N ALA A 285 11.85 14.11 17.15
CA ALA A 285 13.30 14.20 17.18
C ALA A 285 13.95 13.82 15.84
N ARG A 286 13.44 12.75 15.19
CA ARG A 286 13.88 12.34 13.85
C ARG A 286 13.58 13.43 12.81
N GLY A 287 12.37 14.00 12.83
CA GLY A 287 11.99 15.10 11.96
C GLY A 287 12.92 16.30 12.08
N VAL A 288 13.24 16.70 13.31
CA VAL A 288 14.19 17.80 13.61
C VAL A 288 15.62 17.43 13.19
N ARG A 289 16.02 16.15 13.34
CA ARG A 289 17.33 15.68 12.87
C ARG A 289 17.44 15.76 11.35
N ILE A 290 16.35 15.45 10.62
CA ILE A 290 16.32 15.55 9.15
C ILE A 290 16.24 17.03 8.73
N TYR A 291 15.31 17.80 9.31
CA TYR A 291 15.10 19.20 9.02
C TYR A 291 15.11 20.05 10.30
N PRO A 292 16.25 20.68 10.66
CA PRO A 292 16.38 21.47 11.88
C PRO A 292 15.37 22.61 12.05
N HIS A 293 14.85 23.15 10.94
CA HIS A 293 13.82 24.21 11.00
C HIS A 293 12.49 23.71 11.60
N LEU A 294 12.26 22.41 11.69
CA LEU A 294 11.07 21.84 12.34
C LEU A 294 11.10 21.92 13.87
N LYS A 295 12.22 22.34 14.47
CA LYS A 295 12.36 22.47 15.94
C LYS A 295 11.23 23.25 16.60
N ASN A 296 10.72 24.28 15.93
CA ASN A 296 9.68 25.16 16.43
C ASN A 296 8.30 24.90 15.78
N ALA A 297 8.19 23.89 14.92
CA ALA A 297 6.94 23.55 14.24
C ALA A 297 5.93 22.96 15.24
N LYS A 298 4.66 23.37 15.12
CA LYS A 298 3.57 22.83 15.94
C LYS A 298 3.07 21.53 15.32
N ILE A 299 2.90 20.50 16.14
CA ILE A 299 2.20 19.28 15.76
C ILE A 299 0.70 19.54 15.88
N VAL A 300 -0.01 19.44 14.76
CA VAL A 300 -1.47 19.69 14.71
C VAL A 300 -2.27 18.40 14.77
N ARG A 301 -1.65 17.25 14.43
CA ARG A 301 -2.29 15.94 14.49
C ARG A 301 -1.26 14.82 14.66
N ALA A 302 -1.68 13.77 15.37
CA ALA A 302 -0.97 12.49 15.43
C ALA A 302 -1.97 11.34 15.39
N TRP A 303 -1.57 10.21 14.82
CA TRP A 303 -2.36 8.97 14.85
C TRP A 303 -1.48 7.75 14.70
N GLY A 304 -2.01 6.59 15.14
CA GLY A 304 -1.49 5.27 14.83
C GLY A 304 -2.38 4.56 13.81
N ALA A 305 -1.76 3.72 12.97
CA ALA A 305 -2.46 2.84 12.05
C ALA A 305 -1.76 1.49 11.97
N LEU A 306 -2.54 0.44 11.74
CA LEU A 306 -2.04 -0.93 11.68
C LEU A 306 -1.75 -1.32 10.23
N ARG A 307 -0.47 -1.55 9.93
CA ARG A 307 -0.08 -2.20 8.68
C ARG A 307 -0.56 -3.65 8.68
N VAL A 308 -0.95 -4.13 7.50
CA VAL A 308 -1.32 -5.54 7.29
C VAL A 308 -0.07 -6.27 6.81
N MET A 309 0.59 -6.97 7.72
CA MET A 309 1.83 -7.69 7.44
C MET A 309 1.56 -9.16 7.22
N THR A 310 2.23 -9.76 6.25
CA THR A 310 2.38 -11.20 6.07
C THR A 310 3.64 -11.69 6.80
N PRO A 311 3.84 -12.99 7.06
CA PRO A 311 4.99 -13.50 7.80
C PRO A 311 6.35 -13.08 7.25
N ASP A 312 6.47 -12.90 5.94
CA ASP A 312 7.69 -12.47 5.24
C ASP A 312 7.66 -11.00 4.75
N GLY A 313 6.55 -10.30 4.99
CA GLY A 313 6.35 -8.91 4.56
C GLY A 313 6.02 -8.72 3.08
N PHE A 314 5.97 -9.79 2.27
CA PHE A 314 5.64 -9.73 0.85
C PHE A 314 4.13 -9.89 0.59
N PRO A 315 3.60 -9.45 -0.56
CA PRO A 315 2.18 -9.62 -0.88
C PRO A 315 1.73 -11.08 -0.81
N LEU A 316 0.49 -11.30 -0.42
CA LEU A 316 -0.19 -12.59 -0.47
C LEU A 316 -1.30 -12.53 -1.50
N TYR A 317 -1.11 -13.24 -2.62
CA TYR A 317 -2.07 -13.42 -3.69
C TYR A 317 -2.33 -14.92 -3.86
N GLU A 318 -3.53 -15.35 -3.54
CA GLU A 318 -3.85 -16.77 -3.45
C GLU A 318 -5.22 -17.09 -4.04
N SER A 319 -5.30 -18.19 -4.78
CA SER A 319 -6.56 -18.81 -5.23
C SER A 319 -6.83 -20.05 -4.39
N SER A 320 -8.07 -20.22 -3.96
CA SER A 320 -8.48 -21.42 -3.22
C SER A 320 -8.42 -22.66 -4.11
N LYS A 321 -7.77 -23.71 -3.61
CA LYS A 321 -7.79 -25.03 -4.23
C LYS A 321 -9.09 -25.80 -3.92
N ALA A 322 -9.68 -25.52 -2.75
CA ALA A 322 -10.91 -26.16 -2.31
C ALA A 322 -12.15 -25.56 -2.99
N TYR A 323 -12.11 -24.25 -3.26
CA TYR A 323 -13.24 -23.49 -3.79
C TYR A 323 -12.78 -22.59 -4.94
N PRO A 324 -12.69 -23.12 -6.19
CA PRO A 324 -12.33 -22.31 -7.36
C PRO A 324 -13.20 -21.07 -7.51
N GLY A 325 -12.61 -19.92 -7.81
CA GLY A 325 -13.29 -18.63 -7.83
C GLY A 325 -13.24 -17.84 -6.51
N ALA A 326 -12.63 -18.41 -5.45
CA ALA A 326 -12.32 -17.69 -4.21
C ALA A 326 -10.84 -17.28 -4.17
N TYR A 327 -10.60 -16.02 -3.82
CA TYR A 327 -9.28 -15.41 -3.82
C TYR A 327 -8.99 -14.65 -2.53
N ASN A 328 -7.71 -14.63 -2.11
CA ASN A 328 -7.22 -13.79 -1.02
C ASN A 328 -6.17 -12.82 -1.55
N ILE A 329 -6.40 -11.51 -1.37
CA ILE A 329 -5.53 -10.44 -1.85
C ILE A 329 -5.15 -9.54 -0.69
N ASN A 330 -3.93 -9.70 -0.18
CA ASN A 330 -3.42 -8.90 0.92
C ASN A 330 -2.00 -8.41 0.63
N CYS A 331 -1.73 -7.16 0.95
CA CYS A 331 -0.37 -6.63 0.92
C CYS A 331 -0.20 -5.41 1.83
N HIS A 332 1.01 -5.26 2.34
CA HIS A 332 1.43 -4.06 3.07
C HIS A 332 1.50 -2.82 2.16
N SER A 333 1.89 -2.99 0.90
CA SER A 333 2.19 -1.89 -0.04
C SER A 333 1.03 -1.51 -0.94
N GLY A 334 -0.20 -1.51 -0.41
CA GLY A 334 -1.42 -1.30 -1.21
C GLY A 334 -1.43 0.00 -2.01
N ILE A 335 -0.83 1.10 -1.50
CA ILE A 335 -0.71 2.36 -2.25
C ILE A 335 0.27 2.18 -3.43
N SER A 336 1.50 1.71 -3.17
CA SER A 336 2.49 1.51 -4.23
C SER A 336 1.99 0.59 -5.34
N LEU A 337 1.24 -0.46 -4.97
CA LEU A 337 0.73 -1.46 -5.90
C LEU A 337 -0.69 -1.16 -6.43
N ALA A 338 -1.28 0.01 -6.16
CA ALA A 338 -2.65 0.30 -6.57
C ALA A 338 -2.85 0.25 -8.09
N ALA A 339 -1.91 0.78 -8.87
CA ALA A 339 -1.95 0.71 -10.32
C ALA A 339 -1.86 -0.74 -10.82
N PHE A 340 -0.94 -1.54 -10.28
CA PHE A 340 -0.81 -2.97 -10.58
C PHE A 340 -2.09 -3.75 -10.22
N HIS A 341 -2.70 -3.46 -9.07
CA HIS A 341 -3.96 -4.12 -8.67
C HIS A 341 -5.12 -3.81 -9.62
N ALA A 342 -5.18 -2.57 -10.12
CA ALA A 342 -6.22 -2.16 -11.06
C ALA A 342 -6.01 -2.71 -12.49
N GLU A 343 -4.78 -2.98 -12.87
CA GLU A 343 -4.43 -3.45 -14.23
C GLU A 343 -4.18 -4.97 -14.25
N GLU A 344 -2.98 -5.40 -13.92
CA GLU A 344 -2.52 -6.77 -14.13
C GLU A 344 -3.22 -7.75 -13.19
N LEU A 345 -3.36 -7.39 -11.89
CA LEU A 345 -4.01 -8.29 -10.94
C LEU A 345 -5.50 -8.47 -11.25
N ALA A 346 -6.22 -7.39 -11.59
CA ALA A 346 -7.62 -7.48 -12.02
C ALA A 346 -7.77 -8.32 -13.28
N GLN A 347 -6.84 -8.22 -14.23
CA GLN A 347 -6.80 -9.04 -15.44
C GLN A 347 -6.57 -10.53 -15.11
N ALA A 348 -5.66 -10.84 -14.20
CA ALA A 348 -5.40 -12.22 -13.79
C ALA A 348 -6.59 -12.84 -13.04
N LEU A 349 -7.27 -12.07 -12.18
CA LEU A 349 -8.51 -12.51 -11.51
C LEU A 349 -9.65 -12.75 -12.49
N LEU A 350 -9.80 -11.89 -13.50
CA LEU A 350 -10.83 -12.03 -14.53
C LEU A 350 -10.70 -13.34 -15.30
N HIS A 351 -9.46 -13.76 -15.61
CA HIS A 351 -9.15 -14.95 -16.40
C HIS A 351 -8.73 -16.16 -15.57
N ASP A 352 -8.90 -16.12 -14.25
CA ASP A 352 -8.51 -17.19 -13.30
C ASP A 352 -7.03 -17.61 -13.42
N ARG A 353 -6.14 -16.64 -13.67
CA ARG A 353 -4.70 -16.87 -13.87
C ARG A 353 -3.83 -16.54 -12.65
N LEU A 354 -4.46 -16.17 -11.53
CA LEU A 354 -3.74 -15.73 -10.32
C LEU A 354 -2.73 -16.78 -9.84
N SER A 355 -3.14 -18.04 -9.75
CA SER A 355 -2.29 -19.14 -9.28
C SER A 355 -1.14 -19.48 -10.21
N TYR A 356 -1.23 -19.11 -11.49
CA TYR A 356 -0.19 -19.31 -12.47
C TYR A 356 0.77 -18.12 -12.56
N GLU A 357 0.22 -16.91 -12.76
CA GLU A 357 1.04 -15.69 -12.97
C GLU A 357 1.69 -15.17 -11.70
N PHE A 358 1.09 -15.47 -10.53
CA PHE A 358 1.54 -14.98 -9.22
C PHE A 358 1.76 -16.09 -8.20
N SER A 359 2.15 -17.28 -8.65
CA SER A 359 2.38 -18.48 -7.80
C SER A 359 3.37 -18.23 -6.67
N GLU A 360 4.39 -17.40 -6.90
CA GLU A 360 5.41 -17.03 -5.91
C GLU A 360 4.82 -16.25 -4.72
N PHE A 361 3.65 -15.61 -4.90
CA PHE A 361 2.95 -14.85 -3.86
C PHE A 361 1.91 -15.69 -3.09
N SER A 362 1.78 -17.00 -3.39
CA SER A 362 0.90 -17.90 -2.65
C SER A 362 1.44 -18.19 -1.25
N SER A 363 0.55 -18.56 -0.32
CA SER A 363 0.90 -18.93 1.07
C SER A 363 1.80 -20.18 1.16
N ALA A 364 1.92 -20.97 0.09
CA ALA A 364 2.79 -22.15 0.07
C ALA A 364 4.26 -21.82 0.42
N ARG A 365 4.69 -20.57 0.21
CA ARG A 365 6.03 -20.11 0.60
C ARG A 365 6.24 -20.01 2.12
N PHE A 366 5.17 -19.88 2.91
CA PHE A 366 5.27 -19.77 4.38
C PHE A 366 5.72 -21.06 5.05
N SER A 367 5.50 -22.23 4.41
CA SER A 367 6.01 -23.52 4.90
C SER A 367 7.55 -23.60 4.97
N LYS A 368 8.25 -22.67 4.34
CA LYS A 368 9.73 -22.57 4.37
C LYS A 368 10.27 -21.65 5.45
N ILE A 369 9.37 -20.97 6.19
CA ILE A 369 9.72 -19.98 7.23
C ILE A 369 9.66 -20.61 8.63
N ASN A 370 9.00 -21.77 8.77
CA ASN A 370 8.86 -22.53 10.02
C ASN A 370 9.97 -23.57 10.19
#